data_1102e8b3a945cb5b58f937b8be405f59
#
_entry.id   1102e8b3a945cb5b58f937b8be405f59
#
_cell.length_a   1.000
_cell.length_b   1.000
_cell.length_c   1.000
_cell.angle_alpha   90.00
_cell.angle_beta   90.00
_cell.angle_gamma   90.00
#
_symmetry.space_group_name_H-M   'P 1'
#
loop_
_entity.id
_entity.type
_entity.pdbx_description
1 polymer ?
#
loop_
_entity_poly.entity_id
_entity_poly.type
_entity_poly.pdbx_seq_one_letter_code
_entity_poly.pdbx_strand_id
1 'polypeptide(L)'
;IWQTWLMDSGRNLRVVKSDSPVRIHTGEPENLPERFAHRAVGMKASEIRSLFAVASRPEIVSLAGGMPNLSALPMEMMASVTQKLILENGSEALQYGSGQGHPKLREQICDVMALEGIKAHPDAVIVTTGSQQALDLISRIFIDPNDVVLVEAPSYVGALGTFKQYEAQVVHVAMDQDGLIPSALIDAIKTTKANGKKIKFLYLIPNYQNPAGVLLPADRRSEILDICRAEEIFIVEDNPYGLLGFDKPSPNAMRASDSENVIYLGTFSKTIAPGLRIGWALVPQSLKEKMVIASE
;
A
#
# COMPACT_ATOMS: atom_id res chain seq x y z
N ILE A 1 -13.32 15.88 24.29
CA ILE A 1 -13.60 15.43 25.68
C ILE A 1 -12.78 14.15 25.87
N TRP A 2 -11.65 14.24 26.55
CA TRP A 2 -10.85 13.08 26.93
C TRP A 2 -11.37 12.60 28.28
N GLN A 3 -11.85 11.38 28.35
CA GLN A 3 -12.18 10.70 29.59
C GLN A 3 -10.96 9.88 30.01
N THR A 4 -10.36 10.23 31.15
CA THR A 4 -9.30 9.43 31.75
C THR A 4 -9.93 8.32 32.60
N TRP A 5 -9.60 7.09 32.30
CA TRP A 5 -10.05 5.92 33.05
C TRP A 5 -8.99 5.53 34.06
N LEU A 6 -9.36 5.48 35.36
CA LEU A 6 -8.51 4.96 36.41
C LEU A 6 -9.16 3.70 36.99
N MET A 7 -8.36 2.66 37.21
CA MET A 7 -8.81 1.48 37.94
C MET A 7 -8.79 1.76 39.44
N ASP A 8 -9.94 1.61 40.10
CA ASP A 8 -10.03 1.58 41.55
C ASP A 8 -9.76 0.16 42.02
N SER A 9 -9.25 0.02 43.27
CA SER A 9 -8.88 -1.26 43.91
C SER A 9 -10.00 -2.32 43.98
N GLY A 10 -11.21 -1.99 43.52
CA GLY A 10 -12.40 -2.86 43.48
C GLY A 10 -12.82 -3.35 42.08
N ARG A 11 -11.98 -3.26 41.06
CA ARG A 11 -12.26 -3.69 39.67
C ARG A 11 -13.36 -2.93 38.91
N ASN A 12 -13.78 -1.77 39.38
CA ASN A 12 -14.70 -0.92 38.63
C ASN A 12 -13.97 0.25 38.02
N LEU A 13 -14.19 0.46 36.69
CA LEU A 13 -13.71 1.65 35.99
C LEU A 13 -14.56 2.85 36.37
N ARG A 14 -13.96 3.91 36.92
CA ARG A 14 -14.61 5.19 37.12
C ARG A 14 -14.18 6.21 36.07
N VAL A 15 -15.16 6.93 35.57
CA VAL A 15 -14.90 8.09 34.70
C VAL A 15 -14.53 9.27 35.61
N VAL A 16 -13.28 9.73 35.51
CA VAL A 16 -12.85 10.98 36.13
C VAL A 16 -13.20 12.12 35.19
N LYS A 17 -14.20 12.93 35.55
CA LYS A 17 -14.48 14.19 34.85
C LYS A 17 -13.41 15.20 35.26
N SER A 18 -12.63 15.68 34.31
CA SER A 18 -11.78 16.85 34.53
C SER A 18 -12.67 18.11 34.48
N ASP A 19 -12.81 18.79 35.61
CA ASP A 19 -13.53 20.06 35.67
C ASP A 19 -12.73 21.27 35.11
N SER A 20 -11.53 21.03 34.61
CA SER A 20 -10.76 22.07 33.96
C SER A 20 -11.29 22.34 32.56
N PRO A 21 -11.72 23.57 32.23
CA PRO A 21 -12.14 23.89 30.88
C PRO A 21 -10.93 23.72 29.94
N VAL A 22 -11.08 22.84 28.96
CA VAL A 22 -10.11 22.77 27.84
C VAL A 22 -10.10 24.14 27.17
N ARG A 23 -9.03 24.91 27.34
CA ARG A 23 -8.85 26.16 26.59
C ARG A 23 -8.67 25.78 25.12
N ILE A 24 -9.75 25.89 24.34
CA ILE A 24 -9.66 25.86 22.90
C ILE A 24 -9.04 27.20 22.50
N HIS A 25 -7.77 27.17 22.05
CA HIS A 25 -7.18 28.31 21.41
C HIS A 25 -7.93 28.56 20.10
N THR A 26 -8.81 29.57 20.11
CA THR A 26 -9.54 30.09 18.93
C THR A 26 -8.73 31.20 18.24
N GLY A 27 -7.43 31.25 18.46
CA GLY A 27 -6.55 32.14 17.67
C GLY A 27 -6.55 31.72 16.21
N GLU A 28 -6.64 32.68 15.30
CA GLU A 28 -6.37 32.42 13.88
C GLU A 28 -5.04 31.65 13.76
N PRO A 29 -4.95 30.64 12.88
CA PRO A 29 -3.70 29.90 12.74
C PRO A 29 -2.61 30.89 12.32
N GLU A 30 -1.63 31.10 13.21
CA GLU A 30 -0.37 31.76 12.84
C GLU A 30 0.11 31.20 11.50
N ASN A 31 0.80 31.98 10.73
CA ASN A 31 1.28 31.69 9.37
C ASN A 31 2.09 30.37 9.32
N LEU A 32 1.37 29.22 9.38
CA LEU A 32 1.93 27.87 9.41
C LEU A 32 2.73 27.49 8.15
N PRO A 33 2.46 28.07 6.94
CA PRO A 33 3.21 27.69 5.74
C PRO A 33 4.72 27.77 5.87
N GLU A 34 5.25 28.72 6.65
CA GLU A 34 6.70 28.88 6.85
C GLU A 34 7.33 27.81 7.74
N ARG A 35 6.50 27.06 8.48
CA ARG A 35 6.94 25.98 9.37
C ARG A 35 6.86 24.59 8.71
N PHE A 36 6.25 24.49 7.54
CA PHE A 36 6.14 23.22 6.84
C PHE A 36 7.48 22.82 6.20
N ALA A 37 7.75 21.50 6.20
CA ALA A 37 8.82 20.96 5.40
C ALA A 37 8.59 21.30 3.92
N HIS A 38 9.67 21.52 3.15
CA HIS A 38 9.59 21.87 1.73
C HIS A 38 8.65 20.94 0.94
N ARG A 39 8.78 19.63 1.19
CA ARG A 39 7.92 18.60 0.58
C ARG A 39 6.41 18.74 0.88
N ALA A 40 6.05 19.39 1.99
CA ALA A 40 4.66 19.56 2.40
C ALA A 40 3.98 20.75 1.69
N VAL A 41 4.72 21.72 1.21
CA VAL A 41 4.19 22.93 0.53
C VAL A 41 3.40 22.56 -0.74
N GLY A 42 3.82 21.52 -1.43
CA GLY A 42 3.17 21.02 -2.65
C GLY A 42 2.05 20.00 -2.43
N MET A 43 1.76 19.61 -1.18
CA MET A 43 0.72 18.61 -0.88
C MET A 43 -0.67 19.18 -1.14
N LYS A 44 -1.44 18.50 -1.98
CA LYS A 44 -2.84 18.83 -2.27
C LYS A 44 -3.70 17.60 -2.02
N ALA A 45 -4.94 17.82 -1.56
CA ALA A 45 -5.91 16.73 -1.51
C ALA A 45 -6.10 16.14 -2.91
N SER A 46 -6.14 14.80 -3.03
CA SER A 46 -6.41 14.19 -4.33
C SER A 46 -7.83 14.56 -4.78
N GLU A 47 -8.02 14.81 -6.07
CA GLU A 47 -9.32 15.12 -6.65
C GLU A 47 -10.35 14.00 -6.41
N ILE A 48 -9.88 12.75 -6.34
CA ILE A 48 -10.71 11.59 -5.99
C ILE A 48 -11.32 11.73 -4.59
N ARG A 49 -10.61 12.31 -3.62
CA ARG A 49 -11.18 12.53 -2.27
C ARG A 49 -12.40 13.45 -2.31
N SER A 50 -12.43 14.45 -3.17
CA SER A 50 -13.60 15.32 -3.34
C SER A 50 -14.80 14.56 -3.94
N LEU A 51 -14.54 13.57 -4.80
CA LEU A 51 -15.57 12.72 -5.39
C LEU A 51 -16.19 11.76 -4.37
N PHE A 52 -15.47 11.32 -3.33
CA PHE A 52 -16.05 10.47 -2.30
C PHE A 52 -17.23 11.10 -1.56
N ALA A 53 -17.21 12.40 -1.32
CA ALA A 53 -18.31 13.11 -0.69
C ALA A 53 -19.59 13.10 -1.54
N VAL A 54 -19.45 13.08 -2.87
CA VAL A 54 -20.57 12.93 -3.81
C VAL A 54 -20.98 11.47 -3.95
N ALA A 55 -19.99 10.56 -4.06
CA ALA A 55 -20.19 9.14 -4.24
C ALA A 55 -20.87 8.45 -3.05
N SER A 56 -20.81 9.04 -1.85
CA SER A 56 -21.49 8.52 -0.65
C SER A 56 -22.98 8.86 -0.56
N ARG A 57 -23.54 9.61 -1.49
CA ARG A 57 -24.96 9.94 -1.49
C ARG A 57 -25.78 8.70 -1.90
N PRO A 58 -26.91 8.39 -1.21
CA PRO A 58 -27.68 7.17 -1.45
C PRO A 58 -28.22 7.03 -2.88
N GLU A 59 -28.46 8.15 -3.58
CA GLU A 59 -28.96 8.20 -4.94
C GLU A 59 -27.88 7.95 -6.02
N ILE A 60 -26.60 7.88 -5.63
CA ILE A 60 -25.48 7.73 -6.56
C ILE A 60 -24.89 6.32 -6.53
N VAL A 61 -24.90 5.67 -7.68
CA VAL A 61 -24.14 4.43 -7.90
C VAL A 61 -22.73 4.81 -8.36
N SER A 62 -21.76 4.73 -7.45
CA SER A 62 -20.39 5.10 -7.75
C SER A 62 -19.60 3.92 -8.31
N LEU A 63 -19.02 4.09 -9.50
CA LEU A 63 -18.05 3.18 -10.10
C LEU A 63 -16.61 3.73 -10.02
N ALA A 64 -16.40 4.92 -9.42
CA ALA A 64 -15.13 5.62 -9.43
C ALA A 64 -14.19 5.24 -8.27
N GLY A 65 -14.73 4.84 -7.12
CA GLY A 65 -13.95 4.68 -5.89
C GLY A 65 -13.29 3.33 -5.71
N GLY A 66 -13.66 2.32 -6.50
CA GLY A 66 -13.18 0.94 -6.31
C GLY A 66 -13.51 0.38 -4.92
N MET A 67 -14.61 0.85 -4.31
CA MET A 67 -15.05 0.39 -2.99
C MET A 67 -15.70 -0.99 -3.10
N PRO A 68 -15.22 -2.01 -2.35
CA PRO A 68 -15.82 -3.33 -2.38
C PRO A 68 -17.22 -3.32 -1.74
N ASN A 69 -18.07 -4.23 -2.22
CA ASN A 69 -19.38 -4.46 -1.62
C ASN A 69 -19.24 -5.24 -0.30
N LEU A 70 -19.36 -4.54 0.81
CA LEU A 70 -19.21 -5.13 2.14
C LEU A 70 -20.47 -5.88 2.62
N SER A 71 -21.61 -5.77 1.94
CA SER A 71 -22.82 -6.47 2.33
C SER A 71 -22.73 -7.99 2.15
N ALA A 72 -21.79 -8.44 1.31
CA ALA A 72 -21.51 -9.87 1.09
C ALA A 72 -20.59 -10.48 2.17
N LEU A 73 -20.02 -9.68 3.07
CA LEU A 73 -19.17 -10.20 4.12
C LEU A 73 -19.97 -10.95 5.19
N PRO A 74 -19.47 -12.08 5.69
CA PRO A 74 -20.13 -12.86 6.74
C PRO A 74 -19.92 -12.19 8.11
N MET A 75 -20.69 -11.13 8.38
CA MET A 75 -20.52 -10.26 9.56
C MET A 75 -20.63 -11.01 10.89
N GLU A 76 -21.55 -11.99 10.99
CA GLU A 76 -21.69 -12.82 12.20
C GLU A 76 -20.44 -13.66 12.47
N MET A 77 -19.87 -14.25 11.42
CA MET A 77 -18.62 -15.00 11.53
C MET A 77 -17.46 -14.07 11.96
N MET A 78 -17.35 -12.88 11.36
CA MET A 78 -16.33 -11.90 11.74
C MET A 78 -16.47 -11.45 13.20
N ALA A 79 -17.69 -11.19 13.65
CA ALA A 79 -17.97 -10.83 15.03
C ALA A 79 -17.58 -11.98 15.99
N SER A 80 -17.97 -13.23 15.68
CA SER A 80 -17.64 -14.41 16.48
C SER A 80 -16.14 -14.65 16.57
N VAL A 81 -15.41 -14.57 15.44
CA VAL A 81 -13.95 -14.75 15.43
C VAL A 81 -13.26 -13.65 16.23
N THR A 82 -13.70 -12.39 16.10
CA THR A 82 -13.13 -11.27 16.86
C THR A 82 -13.37 -11.44 18.35
N GLN A 83 -14.59 -11.80 18.75
CA GLN A 83 -14.94 -12.07 20.14
C GLN A 83 -14.06 -13.20 20.71
N LYS A 84 -13.95 -14.32 19.99
CA LYS A 84 -13.12 -15.45 20.40
C LYS A 84 -11.66 -15.04 20.59
N LEU A 85 -11.10 -14.30 19.64
CA LEU A 85 -9.73 -13.81 19.71
C LEU A 85 -9.47 -12.97 20.96
N ILE A 86 -10.39 -12.04 21.28
CA ILE A 86 -10.25 -11.17 22.45
C ILE A 86 -10.39 -11.96 23.76
N LEU A 87 -11.33 -12.91 23.84
CA LEU A 87 -11.57 -13.68 25.06
C LEU A 87 -10.45 -14.71 25.32
N GLU A 88 -9.91 -15.35 24.29
CA GLU A 88 -8.93 -16.42 24.43
C GLU A 88 -7.48 -15.91 24.41
N ASN A 89 -7.18 -14.89 23.58
CA ASN A 89 -5.83 -14.41 23.34
C ASN A 89 -5.72 -12.87 23.42
N GLY A 90 -6.63 -12.20 24.15
CA GLY A 90 -6.70 -10.74 24.17
C GLY A 90 -5.43 -10.07 24.67
N SER A 91 -4.72 -10.67 25.62
CA SER A 91 -3.46 -10.13 26.16
C SER A 91 -2.36 -10.07 25.08
N GLU A 92 -2.31 -11.05 24.18
CA GLU A 92 -1.37 -11.07 23.04
C GLU A 92 -1.87 -10.17 21.90
N ALA A 93 -3.15 -10.29 21.53
CA ALA A 93 -3.73 -9.56 20.42
C ALA A 93 -3.76 -8.04 20.61
N LEU A 94 -3.79 -7.57 21.87
CA LEU A 94 -3.86 -6.15 22.23
C LEU A 94 -2.50 -5.58 22.69
N GLN A 95 -1.45 -6.38 22.74
CA GLN A 95 -0.12 -5.95 23.15
C GLN A 95 0.68 -5.44 21.93
N TYR A 96 1.75 -4.69 22.20
CA TYR A 96 2.74 -4.35 21.20
C TYR A 96 3.33 -5.62 20.58
N GLY A 97 3.39 -5.63 19.24
CA GLY A 97 3.97 -6.70 18.44
C GLY A 97 5.33 -6.33 17.86
N SER A 98 5.89 -7.23 17.07
CA SER A 98 7.06 -6.95 16.23
C SER A 98 6.72 -5.95 15.13
N GLY A 99 7.65 -5.04 14.80
CA GLY A 99 7.53 -4.14 13.64
C GLY A 99 7.32 -4.87 12.30
N GLN A 100 7.59 -6.17 12.26
CA GLN A 100 7.34 -7.03 11.10
C GLN A 100 5.89 -7.57 11.02
N GLY A 101 5.15 -7.52 12.11
CA GLY A 101 3.78 -8.05 12.25
C GLY A 101 3.73 -9.44 12.88
N HIS A 102 2.51 -9.85 13.27
CA HIS A 102 2.24 -11.08 14.00
C HIS A 102 2.68 -12.32 13.20
N PRO A 103 3.46 -13.27 13.79
CA PRO A 103 4.02 -14.43 13.07
C PRO A 103 2.95 -15.25 12.35
N LYS A 104 1.85 -15.58 13.02
CA LYS A 104 0.75 -16.36 12.43
C LYS A 104 0.10 -15.67 11.23
N LEU A 105 -0.05 -14.34 11.28
CA LEU A 105 -0.57 -13.58 10.14
C LEU A 105 0.39 -13.64 8.95
N ARG A 106 1.70 -13.56 9.19
CA ARG A 106 2.71 -13.66 8.13
C ARG A 106 2.70 -15.04 7.45
N GLU A 107 2.50 -16.12 8.21
CA GLU A 107 2.30 -17.48 7.67
C GLU A 107 1.06 -17.52 6.76
N GLN A 108 -0.08 -17.03 7.26
CA GLN A 108 -1.33 -17.00 6.49
C GLN A 108 -1.24 -16.13 5.23
N ILE A 109 -0.49 -15.04 5.28
CA ILE A 109 -0.19 -14.21 4.09
C ILE A 109 0.61 -15.01 3.06
N CYS A 110 1.57 -15.85 3.49
CA CYS A 110 2.29 -16.75 2.58
C CYS A 110 1.33 -17.73 1.88
N ASP A 111 0.36 -18.30 2.60
CA ASP A 111 -0.66 -19.17 2.00
C ASP A 111 -1.49 -18.44 0.94
N VAL A 112 -1.86 -17.19 1.20
CA VAL A 112 -2.58 -16.35 0.23
C VAL A 112 -1.72 -16.07 -1.00
N MET A 113 -0.46 -15.68 -0.82
CA MET A 113 0.46 -15.42 -1.93
C MET A 113 0.78 -16.67 -2.76
N ALA A 114 0.70 -17.85 -2.17
CA ALA A 114 0.87 -19.12 -2.89
C ALA A 114 -0.19 -19.32 -3.99
N LEU A 115 -1.39 -18.74 -3.85
CA LEU A 115 -2.43 -18.75 -4.87
C LEU A 115 -2.01 -17.98 -6.14
N GLU A 116 -1.03 -17.10 -6.04
CA GLU A 116 -0.46 -16.32 -7.14
C GLU A 116 0.94 -16.83 -7.57
N GLY A 117 1.28 -18.05 -7.15
CA GLY A 117 2.53 -18.74 -7.51
C GLY A 117 3.74 -18.32 -6.69
N ILE A 118 3.60 -17.44 -5.70
CA ILE A 118 4.70 -16.96 -4.87
C ILE A 118 5.03 -17.99 -3.79
N LYS A 119 6.28 -18.45 -3.74
CA LYS A 119 6.82 -19.25 -2.65
C LYS A 119 7.62 -18.35 -1.72
N ALA A 120 7.02 -17.96 -0.60
CA ALA A 120 7.63 -17.06 0.36
C ALA A 120 7.87 -17.72 1.71
N HIS A 121 8.89 -17.26 2.43
CA HIS A 121 9.07 -17.56 3.84
C HIS A 121 8.42 -16.46 4.67
N PRO A 122 7.72 -16.76 5.79
CA PRO A 122 7.07 -15.75 6.62
C PRO A 122 8.00 -14.63 7.11
N ASP A 123 9.28 -14.92 7.26
CA ASP A 123 10.28 -13.93 7.65
C ASP A 123 10.59 -12.86 6.59
N ALA A 124 10.22 -13.10 5.34
CA ALA A 124 10.34 -12.09 4.28
C ALA A 124 9.12 -11.17 4.17
N VAL A 125 8.04 -11.49 4.91
CA VAL A 125 6.78 -10.73 4.91
C VAL A 125 6.85 -9.65 5.98
N ILE A 126 6.51 -8.41 5.60
CA ILE A 126 6.35 -7.27 6.50
C ILE A 126 4.90 -6.81 6.40
N VAL A 127 4.16 -6.95 7.49
CA VAL A 127 2.76 -6.51 7.58
C VAL A 127 2.70 -5.00 7.68
N THR A 128 1.80 -4.38 6.94
CA THR A 128 1.64 -2.93 6.90
C THR A 128 0.18 -2.51 7.07
N THR A 129 -0.05 -1.26 7.39
CA THR A 129 -1.40 -0.66 7.50
C THR A 129 -1.97 -0.38 6.10
N GLY A 130 -2.22 -1.46 5.34
CA GLY A 130 -2.55 -1.45 3.92
C GLY A 130 -1.30 -1.25 3.04
N SER A 131 -1.41 -1.55 1.74
CA SER A 131 -0.31 -1.40 0.77
C SER A 131 0.18 0.05 0.62
N GLN A 132 -0.66 1.03 0.95
CA GLN A 132 -0.27 2.44 0.95
C GLN A 132 0.89 2.74 1.91
N GLN A 133 0.91 2.13 3.10
CA GLN A 133 2.05 2.26 4.01
C GLN A 133 3.30 1.58 3.46
N ALA A 134 3.15 0.44 2.80
CA ALA A 134 4.27 -0.21 2.13
C ALA A 134 4.90 0.69 1.05
N LEU A 135 4.07 1.36 0.24
CA LEU A 135 4.53 2.35 -0.73
C LEU A 135 5.27 3.52 -0.08
N ASP A 136 4.76 4.02 1.06
CA ASP A 136 5.42 5.09 1.82
C ASP A 136 6.79 4.64 2.34
N LEU A 137 6.89 3.45 2.93
CA LEU A 137 8.14 2.89 3.43
C LEU A 137 9.18 2.69 2.32
N ILE A 138 8.77 2.15 1.16
CA ILE A 138 9.62 1.99 -0.02
C ILE A 138 10.11 3.36 -0.48
N SER A 139 9.20 4.33 -0.61
CA SER A 139 9.56 5.67 -1.03
C SER A 139 10.57 6.32 -0.07
N ARG A 140 10.36 6.17 1.23
CA ARG A 140 11.27 6.67 2.28
C ARG A 140 12.67 6.06 2.18
N ILE A 141 12.78 4.79 1.81
CA ILE A 141 14.06 4.07 1.75
C ILE A 141 14.81 4.36 0.45
N PHE A 142 14.11 4.51 -0.66
CA PHE A 142 14.73 4.54 -1.97
C PHE A 142 14.86 5.93 -2.58
N ILE A 143 13.98 6.88 -2.27
CA ILE A 143 13.87 8.13 -3.01
C ILE A 143 14.57 9.27 -2.29
N ASP A 144 15.55 9.85 -2.96
CA ASP A 144 16.06 11.19 -2.67
C ASP A 144 15.39 12.22 -3.59
N PRO A 145 15.35 13.51 -3.23
CA PRO A 145 14.77 14.54 -4.09
C PRO A 145 15.35 14.52 -5.50
N ASN A 146 14.49 14.56 -6.52
CA ASN A 146 14.80 14.49 -7.96
C ASN A 146 15.24 13.13 -8.50
N ASP A 147 15.24 12.07 -7.71
CA ASP A 147 15.34 10.71 -8.22
C ASP A 147 14.12 10.35 -9.07
N VAL A 148 14.30 9.44 -10.02
CA VAL A 148 13.22 9.06 -10.94
C VAL A 148 12.55 7.77 -10.51
N VAL A 149 11.21 7.78 -10.53
CA VAL A 149 10.35 6.61 -10.45
C VAL A 149 9.66 6.43 -11.79
N LEU A 150 9.84 5.27 -12.42
CA LEU A 150 9.09 4.90 -13.63
C LEU A 150 7.73 4.35 -13.23
N VAL A 151 6.68 4.76 -13.92
CA VAL A 151 5.30 4.32 -13.65
C VAL A 151 4.54 4.10 -14.96
N GLU A 152 3.52 3.27 -14.92
CA GLU A 152 2.56 3.11 -16.01
C GLU A 152 1.82 4.42 -16.33
N ALA A 153 1.37 4.59 -17.56
CA ALA A 153 0.57 5.74 -18.00
C ALA A 153 -0.77 5.30 -18.61
N PRO A 154 -1.89 5.49 -17.91
CA PRO A 154 -2.07 6.11 -16.58
C PRO A 154 -1.64 5.23 -15.42
N SER A 155 -1.55 5.79 -14.20
CA SER A 155 -1.17 5.05 -12.99
C SER A 155 -2.02 5.43 -11.77
N TYR A 156 -1.88 4.65 -10.71
CA TYR A 156 -2.64 4.84 -9.46
C TYR A 156 -2.25 6.14 -8.76
N VAL A 157 -3.23 7.02 -8.60
CA VAL A 157 -3.02 8.37 -8.04
C VAL A 157 -2.51 8.38 -6.61
N GLY A 158 -2.81 7.33 -5.81
CA GLY A 158 -2.28 7.20 -4.46
C GLY A 158 -0.77 6.97 -4.45
N ALA A 159 -0.26 6.14 -5.36
CA ALA A 159 1.17 5.92 -5.54
C ALA A 159 1.87 7.19 -6.05
N LEU A 160 1.30 7.84 -7.09
CA LEU A 160 1.83 9.09 -7.63
C LEU A 160 1.91 10.18 -6.54
N GLY A 161 0.89 10.27 -5.69
CA GLY A 161 0.87 11.18 -4.55
C GLY A 161 1.98 10.90 -3.56
N THR A 162 2.24 9.63 -3.25
CA THR A 162 3.32 9.21 -2.36
C THR A 162 4.68 9.56 -2.94
N PHE A 163 4.96 9.19 -4.19
CA PHE A 163 6.25 9.51 -4.83
C PHE A 163 6.52 11.01 -4.87
N LYS A 164 5.48 11.80 -5.15
CA LYS A 164 5.56 13.27 -5.12
C LYS A 164 5.90 13.82 -3.73
N GLN A 165 5.42 13.20 -2.65
CA GLN A 165 5.74 13.61 -1.28
C GLN A 165 7.23 13.43 -0.95
N TYR A 166 7.90 12.49 -1.62
CA TYR A 166 9.35 12.27 -1.52
C TYR A 166 10.12 13.04 -2.61
N GLU A 167 9.48 13.98 -3.30
CA GLU A 167 10.08 14.86 -4.32
C GLU A 167 10.67 14.08 -5.51
N ALA A 168 10.13 12.86 -5.78
CA ALA A 168 10.50 12.08 -6.95
C ALA A 168 10.04 12.75 -8.25
N GLN A 169 10.85 12.59 -9.29
CA GLN A 169 10.43 12.83 -10.66
C GLN A 169 9.75 11.57 -11.21
N VAL A 170 8.47 11.68 -11.51
CA VAL A 170 7.70 10.57 -12.08
C VAL A 170 7.83 10.61 -13.61
N VAL A 171 8.31 9.52 -14.18
CA VAL A 171 8.40 9.31 -15.63
C VAL A 171 7.36 8.27 -16.03
N HIS A 172 6.44 8.69 -16.87
CA HIS A 172 5.36 7.86 -17.36
C HIS A 172 5.79 7.00 -18.54
N VAL A 173 5.56 5.69 -18.46
CA VAL A 173 5.82 4.69 -19.51
C VAL A 173 4.50 4.34 -20.18
N ALA A 174 4.46 4.40 -21.51
CA ALA A 174 3.25 4.13 -22.26
C ALA A 174 2.71 2.71 -22.06
N MET A 175 1.40 2.58 -22.14
CA MET A 175 0.64 1.33 -22.08
C MET A 175 -0.22 1.18 -23.33
N ASP A 176 -0.58 -0.06 -23.63
CA ASP A 176 -1.61 -0.43 -24.58
C ASP A 176 -2.70 -1.32 -23.93
N GLN A 177 -3.49 -2.01 -24.71
CA GLN A 177 -4.54 -2.94 -24.25
C GLN A 177 -4.01 -4.14 -23.44
N ASP A 178 -2.72 -4.44 -23.52
CA ASP A 178 -2.04 -5.50 -22.79
C ASP A 178 -1.12 -4.94 -21.68
N GLY A 179 -1.27 -3.68 -21.31
CA GLY A 179 -0.53 -3.02 -20.24
C GLY A 179 0.76 -2.35 -20.68
N LEU A 180 1.74 -2.25 -19.79
CA LEU A 180 2.99 -1.56 -20.02
C LEU A 180 3.73 -2.10 -21.25
N ILE A 181 4.12 -1.20 -22.16
CA ILE A 181 4.81 -1.53 -23.42
C ILE A 181 6.32 -1.65 -23.15
N PRO A 182 6.94 -2.85 -23.37
CA PRO A 182 8.37 -3.06 -23.06
C PRO A 182 9.31 -2.14 -23.84
N SER A 183 9.04 -1.87 -25.11
CA SER A 183 9.86 -0.94 -25.90
C SER A 183 9.80 0.50 -25.36
N ALA A 184 8.63 0.94 -24.89
CA ALA A 184 8.47 2.24 -24.24
C ALA A 184 9.24 2.30 -22.91
N LEU A 185 9.32 1.19 -22.17
CA LEU A 185 10.14 1.10 -20.96
C LEU A 185 11.63 1.28 -21.30
N ILE A 186 12.13 0.60 -22.32
CA ILE A 186 13.52 0.74 -22.78
C ILE A 186 13.83 2.20 -23.15
N ASP A 187 12.94 2.85 -23.90
CA ASP A 187 13.12 4.24 -24.32
C ASP A 187 13.09 5.21 -23.14
N ALA A 188 12.19 4.98 -22.16
CA ALA A 188 12.12 5.78 -20.94
C ALA A 188 13.41 5.63 -20.09
N ILE A 189 13.95 4.41 -19.96
CA ILE A 189 15.20 4.15 -19.25
C ILE A 189 16.36 4.86 -19.94
N LYS A 190 16.51 4.68 -21.26
CA LYS A 190 17.59 5.33 -22.05
C LYS A 190 17.54 6.84 -21.92
N THR A 191 16.36 7.43 -22.11
CA THR A 191 16.17 8.88 -22.04
C THR A 191 16.50 9.40 -20.63
N THR A 192 16.05 8.70 -19.59
CA THR A 192 16.29 9.09 -18.20
C THR A 192 17.77 9.06 -17.85
N LYS A 193 18.47 7.98 -18.24
CA LYS A 193 19.93 7.84 -18.03
C LYS A 193 20.73 8.86 -18.85
N ALA A 194 20.34 9.14 -20.08
CA ALA A 194 20.98 10.16 -20.93
C ALA A 194 20.89 11.57 -20.33
N ASN A 195 19.83 11.85 -19.58
CA ASN A 195 19.65 13.11 -18.85
C ASN A 195 20.38 13.12 -17.48
N GLY A 196 21.24 12.13 -17.20
CA GLY A 196 21.99 12.03 -15.95
C GLY A 196 21.12 11.78 -14.71
N LYS A 197 19.90 11.29 -14.88
CA LYS A 197 18.96 11.02 -13.80
C LYS A 197 19.10 9.59 -13.30
N LYS A 198 18.83 9.39 -12.00
CA LYS A 198 18.92 8.11 -11.31
C LYS A 198 17.53 7.49 -11.19
N ILE A 199 17.34 6.32 -11.80
CA ILE A 199 16.11 5.54 -11.69
C ILE A 199 16.19 4.70 -10.43
N LYS A 200 15.16 4.75 -9.58
CA LYS A 200 15.09 3.97 -8.33
C LYS A 200 14.34 2.67 -8.49
N PHE A 201 13.18 2.72 -9.10
CA PHE A 201 12.38 1.54 -9.38
C PHE A 201 11.33 1.81 -10.46
N LEU A 202 10.78 0.73 -10.98
CA LEU A 202 9.57 0.71 -11.80
C LEU A 202 8.40 0.32 -10.88
N TYR A 203 7.36 1.15 -10.79
CA TYR A 203 6.09 0.82 -10.14
C TYR A 203 5.05 0.42 -11.17
N LEU A 204 4.40 -0.73 -10.98
CA LEU A 204 3.34 -1.21 -11.86
C LEU A 204 2.29 -2.05 -11.11
N ILE A 205 1.09 -2.12 -11.71
CA ILE A 205 -0.05 -2.92 -11.24
C ILE A 205 -0.35 -3.95 -12.34
N PRO A 206 0.19 -5.18 -12.29
CA PRO A 206 0.11 -6.12 -13.41
C PRO A 206 -1.26 -6.77 -13.58
N ASN A 207 -2.11 -6.76 -12.54
CA ASN A 207 -3.41 -7.38 -12.56
C ASN A 207 -4.52 -6.33 -12.45
N TYR A 208 -5.38 -6.26 -13.47
CA TYR A 208 -6.54 -5.34 -13.49
C TYR A 208 -6.14 -3.92 -13.12
N GLN A 209 -5.16 -3.41 -13.85
CA GLN A 209 -4.46 -2.15 -13.63
C GLN A 209 -5.39 -0.99 -13.26
N ASN A 210 -5.00 -0.22 -12.28
CA ASN A 210 -5.77 0.96 -11.86
C ASN A 210 -5.13 2.24 -12.42
N PRO A 211 -5.83 2.96 -13.35
CA PRO A 211 -7.27 2.88 -13.62
C PRO A 211 -7.66 2.14 -14.92
N ALA A 212 -6.74 1.56 -15.68
CA ALA A 212 -7.01 1.08 -17.03
C ALA A 212 -7.77 -0.26 -17.08
N GLY A 213 -7.76 -1.05 -15.98
CA GLY A 213 -8.43 -2.35 -15.91
C GLY A 213 -7.73 -3.47 -16.72
N VAL A 214 -6.58 -3.20 -17.33
CA VAL A 214 -5.88 -4.17 -18.17
C VAL A 214 -5.14 -5.21 -17.35
N LEU A 215 -4.94 -6.39 -17.94
CA LEU A 215 -4.22 -7.50 -17.37
C LEU A 215 -2.91 -7.70 -18.15
N LEU A 216 -1.78 -7.50 -17.51
CA LEU A 216 -0.46 -7.70 -18.10
C LEU A 216 -0.23 -9.20 -18.36
N PRO A 217 -0.04 -9.66 -19.61
CA PRO A 217 0.13 -11.08 -19.94
C PRO A 217 1.50 -11.61 -19.48
N ALA A 218 1.60 -12.93 -19.34
CA ALA A 218 2.76 -13.59 -18.73
C ALA A 218 4.06 -13.39 -19.52
N ASP A 219 4.00 -13.40 -20.85
CA ASP A 219 5.13 -13.15 -21.75
C ASP A 219 5.69 -11.74 -21.58
N ARG A 220 4.79 -10.74 -21.51
CA ARG A 220 5.18 -9.33 -21.30
C ARG A 220 5.76 -9.12 -19.89
N ARG A 221 5.25 -9.84 -18.85
CA ARG A 221 5.86 -9.84 -17.53
C ARG A 221 7.32 -10.30 -17.57
N SER A 222 7.59 -11.39 -18.30
CA SER A 222 8.95 -11.91 -18.44
C SER A 222 9.87 -10.91 -19.15
N GLU A 223 9.40 -10.27 -20.21
CA GLU A 223 10.18 -9.26 -20.94
C GLU A 223 10.51 -8.04 -20.05
N ILE A 224 9.55 -7.54 -19.29
CA ILE A 224 9.75 -6.43 -18.35
C ILE A 224 10.75 -6.81 -17.25
N LEU A 225 10.65 -8.04 -16.71
CA LEU A 225 11.60 -8.55 -15.73
C LEU A 225 13.03 -8.58 -16.28
N ASP A 226 13.20 -9.06 -17.52
CA ASP A 226 14.52 -9.14 -18.15
C ASP A 226 15.11 -7.76 -18.42
N ILE A 227 14.29 -6.79 -18.86
CA ILE A 227 14.71 -5.39 -19.04
C ILE A 227 15.15 -4.80 -17.69
N CYS A 228 14.33 -4.91 -16.66
CA CYS A 228 14.64 -4.32 -15.35
C CYS A 228 15.85 -4.97 -14.70
N ARG A 229 16.03 -6.29 -14.86
CA ARG A 229 17.22 -7.01 -14.39
C ARG A 229 18.49 -6.55 -15.08
N ALA A 230 18.45 -6.41 -16.42
CA ALA A 230 19.60 -5.96 -17.21
C ALA A 230 20.02 -4.51 -16.87
N GLU A 231 19.08 -3.70 -16.42
CA GLU A 231 19.27 -2.28 -16.09
C GLU A 231 19.44 -2.02 -14.58
N GLU A 232 19.44 -3.10 -13.75
CA GLU A 232 19.56 -3.07 -12.29
C GLU A 232 18.47 -2.20 -11.62
N ILE A 233 17.23 -2.28 -12.15
CA ILE A 233 16.07 -1.53 -11.65
C ILE A 233 15.15 -2.45 -10.88
N PHE A 234 14.84 -2.13 -9.62
CA PHE A 234 13.81 -2.85 -8.86
C PHE A 234 12.43 -2.65 -9.47
N ILE A 235 11.61 -3.67 -9.35
CA ILE A 235 10.18 -3.58 -9.66
C ILE A 235 9.41 -3.54 -8.34
N VAL A 236 8.51 -2.57 -8.19
CA VAL A 236 7.48 -2.54 -7.15
C VAL A 236 6.18 -3.01 -7.78
N GLU A 237 5.86 -4.28 -7.56
CA GLU A 237 4.65 -4.93 -8.02
C GLU A 237 3.53 -4.71 -7.01
N ASP A 238 2.58 -3.81 -7.31
CA ASP A 238 1.40 -3.56 -6.48
C ASP A 238 0.24 -4.43 -6.97
N ASN A 239 -0.20 -5.37 -6.14
CA ASN A 239 -1.14 -6.39 -6.56
C ASN A 239 -2.40 -6.52 -5.67
N PRO A 240 -3.26 -5.50 -5.63
CA PRO A 240 -4.48 -5.56 -4.85
C PRO A 240 -5.59 -6.39 -5.48
N TYR A 241 -5.49 -6.73 -6.78
CA TYR A 241 -6.58 -7.32 -7.55
C TYR A 241 -6.29 -8.72 -8.11
N GLY A 242 -5.10 -9.29 -7.89
CA GLY A 242 -4.67 -10.54 -8.50
C GLY A 242 -5.61 -11.72 -8.27
N LEU A 243 -6.30 -11.75 -7.13
CA LEU A 243 -7.26 -12.80 -6.77
C LEU A 243 -8.70 -12.51 -7.21
N LEU A 244 -8.96 -11.42 -7.96
CA LEU A 244 -10.31 -10.98 -8.33
C LEU A 244 -10.68 -11.31 -9.79
N GLY A 245 -10.02 -12.28 -10.43
CA GLY A 245 -10.34 -12.71 -11.78
C GLY A 245 -11.74 -13.34 -11.88
N PHE A 246 -12.54 -12.94 -12.89
CA PHE A 246 -13.88 -13.47 -13.11
C PHE A 246 -13.87 -14.74 -13.98
N ASP A 247 -13.17 -14.69 -15.12
CA ASP A 247 -13.21 -15.76 -16.13
C ASP A 247 -12.12 -16.80 -15.89
N LYS A 248 -10.95 -16.38 -15.45
CA LYS A 248 -9.78 -17.23 -15.20
C LYS A 248 -8.89 -16.61 -14.15
N PRO A 249 -8.05 -17.41 -13.47
CA PRO A 249 -7.01 -16.89 -12.59
C PRO A 249 -6.09 -15.95 -13.35
N SER A 250 -5.59 -14.91 -12.66
CA SER A 250 -4.53 -14.05 -13.18
C SER A 250 -3.24 -14.85 -13.42
N PRO A 251 -2.35 -14.42 -14.33
CA PRO A 251 -1.00 -14.97 -14.41
C PRO A 251 -0.28 -14.86 -13.07
N ASN A 252 0.66 -15.77 -12.81
CA ASN A 252 1.48 -15.72 -11.61
C ASN A 252 2.10 -14.34 -11.41
N ALA A 253 2.24 -13.92 -10.17
CA ALA A 253 2.89 -12.67 -9.83
C ALA A 253 4.32 -12.61 -10.38
N MET A 254 4.80 -11.44 -10.74
CA MET A 254 6.18 -11.24 -11.23
C MET A 254 7.19 -11.64 -10.13
N ARG A 255 6.85 -11.39 -8.87
CA ARG A 255 7.61 -11.84 -7.70
C ARG A 255 7.85 -13.35 -7.67
N ALA A 256 6.96 -14.16 -8.22
CA ALA A 256 7.11 -15.61 -8.30
C ALA A 256 8.28 -16.03 -9.20
N SER A 257 8.61 -15.20 -10.20
CA SER A 257 9.69 -15.42 -11.17
C SER A 257 11.01 -14.75 -10.78
N ASP A 258 10.98 -13.71 -9.93
CA ASP A 258 12.17 -12.98 -9.51
C ASP A 258 12.05 -12.48 -8.06
N SER A 259 12.65 -13.23 -7.14
CA SER A 259 12.62 -12.92 -5.71
C SER A 259 13.60 -11.82 -5.29
N GLU A 260 14.60 -11.51 -6.11
CA GLU A 260 15.66 -10.57 -5.74
C GLU A 260 15.45 -9.16 -6.29
N ASN A 261 14.71 -9.02 -7.41
CA ASN A 261 14.52 -7.72 -8.05
C ASN A 261 13.08 -7.21 -7.95
N VAL A 262 12.12 -8.03 -7.46
CA VAL A 262 10.73 -7.62 -7.32
C VAL A 262 10.35 -7.45 -5.85
N ILE A 263 9.86 -6.28 -5.49
CA ILE A 263 9.18 -6.00 -4.22
C ILE A 263 7.68 -6.14 -4.48
N TYR A 264 7.04 -7.12 -3.83
CA TYR A 264 5.62 -7.38 -4.01
C TYR A 264 4.81 -6.74 -2.89
N LEU A 265 3.73 -6.06 -3.25
CA LEU A 265 2.77 -5.45 -2.34
C LEU A 265 1.42 -6.15 -2.46
N GLY A 266 0.89 -6.59 -1.33
CA GLY A 266 -0.44 -7.17 -1.25
C GLY A 266 -1.31 -6.47 -0.21
N THR A 267 -2.61 -6.70 -0.29
CA THR A 267 -3.58 -6.12 0.66
C THR A 267 -4.87 -6.93 0.72
N PHE A 268 -5.50 -6.96 1.88
CA PHE A 268 -6.87 -7.48 2.04
C PHE A 268 -7.96 -6.42 1.78
N SER A 269 -7.58 -5.23 1.37
CA SER A 269 -8.54 -4.13 1.14
C SER A 269 -9.58 -4.43 0.05
N LYS A 270 -9.26 -5.30 -0.91
CA LYS A 270 -10.15 -5.62 -2.03
C LYS A 270 -10.75 -7.02 -1.95
N THR A 271 -10.11 -7.92 -1.20
CA THR A 271 -10.53 -9.33 -1.05
C THR A 271 -11.32 -9.59 0.23
N ILE A 272 -11.09 -8.79 1.29
CA ILE A 272 -11.83 -8.87 2.56
C ILE A 272 -12.51 -7.53 2.84
N ALA A 273 -11.78 -6.57 3.45
CA ALA A 273 -12.37 -5.28 3.79
C ALA A 273 -11.29 -4.19 3.90
N PRO A 274 -11.50 -3.01 3.28
CA PRO A 274 -10.53 -1.92 3.33
C PRO A 274 -10.38 -1.32 4.74
N GLY A 275 -11.41 -1.42 5.58
CA GLY A 275 -11.42 -0.89 6.95
C GLY A 275 -10.50 -1.65 7.92
N LEU A 276 -10.12 -2.89 7.61
CA LEU A 276 -9.17 -3.68 8.43
C LEU A 276 -7.75 -3.14 8.37
N ARG A 277 -7.42 -2.37 7.35
CA ARG A 277 -6.09 -1.77 7.17
C ARG A 277 -4.95 -2.80 7.19
N ILE A 278 -5.13 -3.98 6.60
CA ILE A 278 -4.10 -5.01 6.49
C ILE A 278 -3.57 -5.04 5.06
N GLY A 279 -2.28 -4.82 4.94
CA GLY A 279 -1.49 -5.04 3.74
C GLY A 279 -0.14 -5.64 4.12
N TRP A 280 0.67 -5.91 3.14
CA TRP A 280 2.03 -6.42 3.34
C TRP A 280 2.97 -6.07 2.20
N ALA A 281 4.25 -6.09 2.52
CA ALA A 281 5.32 -6.12 1.54
C ALA A 281 6.06 -7.46 1.65
N LEU A 282 6.32 -8.10 0.53
CA LEU A 282 7.28 -9.18 0.41
C LEU A 282 8.52 -8.64 -0.29
N VAL A 283 9.61 -8.51 0.46
CA VAL A 283 10.82 -7.83 -0.01
C VAL A 283 11.98 -8.81 -0.23
N PRO A 284 12.96 -8.49 -1.07
CA PRO A 284 14.24 -9.17 -1.10
C PRO A 284 14.90 -9.19 0.27
N GLN A 285 15.63 -10.26 0.57
CA GLN A 285 16.28 -10.43 1.88
C GLN A 285 17.21 -9.26 2.24
N SER A 286 17.87 -8.68 1.24
CA SER A 286 18.76 -7.52 1.40
C SER A 286 18.05 -6.25 1.87
N LEU A 287 16.73 -6.14 1.65
CA LEU A 287 15.94 -4.95 2.02
C LEU A 287 15.18 -5.12 3.35
N LYS A 288 15.05 -6.35 3.84
CA LYS A 288 14.21 -6.68 5.00
C LYS A 288 14.51 -5.81 6.21
N GLU A 289 15.77 -5.77 6.62
CA GLU A 289 16.19 -5.02 7.82
C GLU A 289 15.82 -3.54 7.73
N LYS A 290 16.09 -2.91 6.57
CA LYS A 290 15.76 -1.50 6.35
C LYS A 290 14.27 -1.22 6.37
N MET A 291 13.46 -2.14 5.80
CA MET A 291 12.00 -2.02 5.83
C MET A 291 11.44 -2.15 7.25
N VAL A 292 11.96 -3.08 8.05
CA VAL A 292 11.54 -3.25 9.46
C VAL A 292 11.88 -2.00 10.26
N ILE A 293 13.11 -1.51 10.20
CA ILE A 293 13.53 -0.29 10.90
C ILE A 293 12.69 0.93 10.47
N ALA A 294 12.37 1.05 9.18
CA ALA A 294 11.56 2.16 8.70
C ALA A 294 10.09 2.08 9.15
N SER A 295 9.61 0.89 9.55
CA SER A 295 8.24 0.67 10.03
C SER A 295 8.07 0.91 11.53
N GLU A 296 9.16 0.94 12.29
CA GLU A 296 9.21 1.26 13.73
C GLU A 296 9.16 2.77 13.98
#